data_4837856c4271eb20980e6ab7d68b9d0e
#
_entry.id   4837856c4271eb20980e6ab7d68b9d0e
#
_cell.length_a   1.000
_cell.length_b   1.000
_cell.length_c   1.000
_cell.angle_alpha   90.00
_cell.angle_beta   90.00
_cell.angle_gamma   90.00
#
_symmetry.space_group_name_H-M   'P 1'
#
loop_
_entity.id
_entity.type
_entity.pdbx_description
1 polymer ?
#
loop_
_entity_poly.entity_id
_entity_poly.type
_entity_poly.pdbx_seq_one_letter_code
_entity_poly.pdbx_strand_id
1 'polypeptide(L)'
;MLNFKSILISFTLIILLTGCKTIKQKTDAIVEQENKKLSKFIGKSLDNLQIDLGVADEDFKNEKGNLVLIYNTKKYGIPCERRFEINSQSIVVGFVSNGCF
;
A
#
# COMPACT_ATOMS: atom_id res chain seq x y z
N MET A 1 -34.28 -14.47 35.73
CA MET A 1 -33.88 -13.09 35.97
C MET A 1 -32.51 -12.85 35.38
N LEU A 2 -32.39 -11.97 34.43
CA LEU A 2 -31.11 -11.64 33.81
C LEU A 2 -30.20 -10.92 34.80
N ASN A 3 -29.02 -11.48 35.04
CA ASN A 3 -28.04 -10.87 35.93
C ASN A 3 -27.46 -9.62 35.25
N PHE A 4 -27.42 -8.54 36.00
CA PHE A 4 -26.85 -7.26 35.54
C PHE A 4 -25.41 -7.41 35.05
N LYS A 5 -24.64 -8.32 35.63
CA LYS A 5 -23.28 -8.65 35.21
C LYS A 5 -23.21 -9.24 33.78
N SER A 6 -24.16 -10.09 33.40
CA SER A 6 -24.22 -10.69 32.06
C SER A 6 -24.50 -9.66 30.99
N ILE A 7 -25.35 -8.68 31.26
CA ILE A 7 -25.67 -7.57 30.35
C ILE A 7 -24.45 -6.68 30.11
N LEU A 8 -23.69 -6.38 31.17
CA LEU A 8 -22.47 -5.56 31.11
C LEU A 8 -21.38 -6.25 30.27
N ILE A 9 -21.19 -7.56 30.45
CA ILE A 9 -20.19 -8.33 29.71
C ILE A 9 -20.54 -8.36 28.21
N SER A 10 -21.80 -8.58 27.84
CA SER A 10 -22.28 -8.55 26.46
C SER A 10 -22.07 -7.18 25.81
N PHE A 11 -22.35 -6.12 26.53
CA PHE A 11 -22.18 -4.74 26.05
C PHE A 11 -20.71 -4.40 25.78
N THR A 12 -19.81 -4.81 26.68
CA THR A 12 -18.37 -4.60 26.53
C THR A 12 -17.82 -5.34 25.32
N LEU A 13 -18.28 -6.56 25.06
CA LEU A 13 -17.88 -7.35 23.91
C LEU A 13 -18.27 -6.70 22.57
N ILE A 14 -19.47 -6.13 22.50
CA ILE A 14 -19.96 -5.41 21.30
C ILE A 14 -19.07 -4.18 20.99
N ILE A 15 -18.67 -3.43 22.01
CA ILE A 15 -17.81 -2.25 21.87
C ILE A 15 -16.45 -2.65 21.32
N LEU A 16 -15.86 -3.77 21.77
CA LEU A 16 -14.57 -4.27 21.28
C LEU A 16 -14.64 -4.65 19.79
N LEU A 17 -15.72 -5.30 19.35
CA LEU A 17 -15.93 -5.66 17.94
C LEU A 17 -16.06 -4.42 17.04
N THR A 18 -16.76 -3.39 17.50
CA THR A 18 -16.92 -2.12 16.78
C THR A 18 -15.58 -1.38 16.65
N GLY A 19 -14.73 -1.39 17.70
CA GLY A 19 -13.41 -0.81 17.67
C GLY A 19 -12.50 -1.44 16.61
N CYS A 20 -12.51 -2.76 16.49
CA CYS A 20 -11.73 -3.48 15.48
C CYS A 20 -12.12 -3.08 14.05
N LYS A 21 -13.41 -2.93 13.75
CA LYS A 21 -13.89 -2.49 12.43
C LYS A 21 -13.42 -1.08 12.09
N THR A 22 -13.42 -0.16 13.03
CA THR A 22 -12.98 1.22 12.83
C THR A 22 -11.50 1.30 12.43
N ILE A 23 -10.64 0.54 13.10
CA ILE A 23 -9.20 0.48 12.82
C ILE A 23 -8.97 -0.07 11.41
N LYS A 24 -9.67 -1.13 11.02
CA LYS A 24 -9.55 -1.72 9.69
C LYS A 24 -9.96 -0.75 8.58
N GLN A 25 -11.02 0.03 8.76
CA GLN A 25 -11.47 1.03 7.80
C GLN A 25 -10.42 2.13 7.57
N LYS A 26 -9.74 2.60 8.62
CA LYS A 26 -8.68 3.61 8.49
C LYS A 26 -7.49 3.07 7.74
N THR A 27 -7.08 1.83 7.98
CA THR A 27 -5.98 1.18 7.27
C THR A 27 -6.30 0.99 5.80
N ASP A 28 -7.51 0.54 5.46
CA ASP A 28 -7.96 0.37 4.08
C ASP A 28 -7.98 1.70 3.32
N ALA A 29 -8.41 2.79 3.96
CA ALA A 29 -8.42 4.13 3.36
C ALA A 29 -7.00 4.62 3.02
N ILE A 30 -6.02 4.36 3.88
CA ILE A 30 -4.61 4.74 3.65
C ILE A 30 -4.04 3.95 2.47
N VAL A 31 -4.28 2.64 2.40
CA VAL A 31 -3.84 1.78 1.30
C VAL A 31 -4.48 2.22 -0.01
N GLU A 32 -5.76 2.55 -0.02
CA GLU A 32 -6.48 3.02 -1.20
C GLU A 32 -5.91 4.34 -1.72
N GLN A 33 -5.58 5.29 -0.84
CA GLN A 33 -4.95 6.56 -1.23
C GLN A 33 -3.58 6.33 -1.85
N GLU A 34 -2.76 5.44 -1.30
CA GLU A 34 -1.45 5.09 -1.85
C GLU A 34 -1.59 4.47 -3.24
N ASN A 35 -2.50 3.51 -3.40
CA ASN A 35 -2.76 2.87 -4.69
C ASN A 35 -3.26 3.88 -5.74
N LYS A 36 -4.14 4.78 -5.36
CA LYS A 36 -4.64 5.84 -6.25
C LYS A 36 -3.52 6.77 -6.69
N LYS A 37 -2.62 7.13 -5.78
CA LYS A 37 -1.46 7.98 -6.07
C LYS A 37 -0.52 7.32 -7.07
N LEU A 38 -0.27 6.02 -6.92
CA LEU A 38 0.66 5.30 -7.78
C LEU A 38 0.04 4.83 -9.10
N SER A 39 -1.28 4.62 -9.13
CA SER A 39 -1.98 4.16 -10.34
C SER A 39 -1.88 5.15 -11.51
N LYS A 40 -1.62 6.42 -11.23
CA LYS A 40 -1.41 7.44 -12.29
C LYS A 40 -0.21 7.14 -13.17
N PHE A 41 0.74 6.34 -12.69
CA PHE A 41 1.93 5.99 -13.47
C PHE A 41 1.68 4.83 -14.44
N ILE A 42 0.61 4.04 -14.25
CA ILE A 42 0.27 2.94 -15.15
C ILE A 42 0.01 3.47 -16.55
N GLY A 43 0.67 2.89 -17.56
CA GLY A 43 0.58 3.32 -18.94
C GLY A 43 1.51 4.48 -19.31
N LYS A 44 2.23 5.04 -18.34
CA LYS A 44 3.22 6.09 -18.60
C LYS A 44 4.59 5.49 -18.88
N SER A 45 5.45 6.29 -19.52
CA SER A 45 6.81 5.84 -19.87
C SER A 45 7.71 5.78 -18.64
N LEU A 46 8.79 4.97 -18.75
CA LEU A 46 9.85 4.92 -17.76
C LEU A 46 10.45 6.31 -17.51
N ASP A 47 10.64 7.10 -18.57
CA ASP A 47 11.19 8.47 -18.46
C ASP A 47 10.30 9.34 -17.58
N ASN A 48 8.98 9.29 -17.77
CA ASN A 48 8.04 10.04 -16.94
C ASN A 48 8.09 9.61 -15.45
N LEU A 49 8.22 8.32 -15.20
CA LEU A 49 8.36 7.80 -13.85
C LEU A 49 9.63 8.33 -13.18
N GLN A 50 10.75 8.33 -13.89
CA GLN A 50 12.04 8.80 -13.38
C GLN A 50 12.08 10.33 -13.20
N ILE A 51 11.36 11.08 -14.01
CA ILE A 51 11.21 12.53 -13.81
C ILE A 51 10.51 12.83 -12.50
N ASP A 52 9.45 12.08 -12.18
CA ASP A 52 8.65 12.31 -10.96
C ASP A 52 9.30 11.72 -9.71
N LEU A 53 9.90 10.54 -9.77
CA LEU A 53 10.41 9.81 -8.62
C LEU A 53 11.94 9.78 -8.52
N GLY A 54 12.64 10.20 -9.58
CA GLY A 54 14.10 10.11 -9.65
C GLY A 54 14.58 8.73 -10.05
N VAL A 55 15.88 8.49 -9.85
CA VAL A 55 16.50 7.19 -10.14
C VAL A 55 16.12 6.19 -9.04
N ALA A 56 15.77 4.97 -9.45
CA ALA A 56 15.44 3.91 -8.50
C ALA A 56 16.65 3.51 -7.65
N ASP A 57 16.39 3.07 -6.41
CA ASP A 57 17.44 2.59 -5.52
C ASP A 57 18.01 1.26 -6.00
N GLU A 58 17.16 0.40 -6.56
CA GLU A 58 17.53 -0.90 -7.11
C GLU A 58 16.69 -1.21 -8.34
N ASP A 59 17.21 -2.08 -9.21
CA ASP A 59 16.49 -2.61 -10.36
C ASP A 59 16.84 -4.08 -10.59
N PHE A 60 15.89 -4.82 -11.16
CA PHE A 60 16.13 -6.20 -11.58
C PHE A 60 15.13 -6.58 -12.67
N LYS A 61 15.41 -7.68 -13.39
CA LYS A 61 14.45 -8.26 -14.34
C LYS A 61 13.72 -9.42 -13.67
N ASN A 62 12.39 -9.44 -13.79
CA ASN A 62 11.56 -10.51 -13.25
C ASN A 62 11.50 -11.71 -14.22
N GLU A 63 10.74 -12.74 -13.83
CA GLU A 63 10.58 -13.97 -14.61
C GLU A 63 9.97 -13.73 -16.00
N LYS A 64 9.16 -12.68 -16.15
CA LYS A 64 8.55 -12.29 -17.43
C LYS A 64 9.52 -11.53 -18.33
N GLY A 65 10.72 -11.23 -17.86
CA GLY A 65 11.68 -10.40 -18.59
C GLY A 65 11.43 -8.90 -18.48
N ASN A 66 10.48 -8.48 -17.64
CA ASN A 66 10.20 -7.07 -17.42
C ASN A 66 11.16 -6.48 -16.38
N LEU A 67 11.49 -5.21 -16.56
CA LEU A 67 12.30 -4.47 -15.60
C LEU A 67 11.44 -4.11 -14.36
N VAL A 68 11.98 -4.32 -13.17
CA VAL A 68 11.34 -3.89 -11.92
C VAL A 68 12.24 -2.85 -11.26
N LEU A 69 11.69 -1.66 -11.00
CA LEU A 69 12.37 -0.58 -10.31
C LEU A 69 11.90 -0.54 -8.85
N ILE A 70 12.83 -0.44 -7.91
CA ILE A 70 12.57 -0.42 -6.48
C ILE A 70 12.96 0.94 -5.91
N TYR A 71 11.98 1.59 -5.26
CA TYR A 71 12.18 2.85 -4.54
C TYR A 71 11.95 2.60 -3.07
N ASN A 72 12.96 2.88 -2.25
CA ASN A 72 12.92 2.71 -0.80
C ASN A 72 12.89 4.08 -0.12
N THR A 73 11.90 4.29 0.74
CA THR A 73 11.79 5.49 1.57
C THR A 73 11.49 5.09 3.01
N LYS A 74 11.59 6.06 3.94
CA LYS A 74 11.19 5.86 5.34
C LYS A 74 10.33 7.03 5.77
N LYS A 75 9.28 6.73 6.52
CA LYS A 75 8.43 7.74 7.16
C LYS A 75 8.25 7.33 8.62
N TYR A 76 8.66 8.21 9.55
CA TYR A 76 8.63 7.93 10.99
C TYR A 76 9.38 6.64 11.37
N GLY A 77 10.50 6.36 10.68
CA GLY A 77 11.27 5.14 10.90
C GLY A 77 10.68 3.88 10.29
N ILE A 78 9.51 3.95 9.67
CA ILE A 78 8.86 2.82 9.02
C ILE A 78 9.30 2.75 7.57
N PRO A 79 9.92 1.62 7.13
CA PRO A 79 10.35 1.49 5.74
C PRO A 79 9.16 1.35 4.80
N CYS A 80 9.26 2.02 3.65
CA CYS A 80 8.29 1.97 2.56
C CYS A 80 9.02 1.51 1.30
N GLU A 81 8.54 0.46 0.66
CA GLU A 81 9.07 -0.04 -0.59
C GLU A 81 8.00 0.07 -1.68
N ARG A 82 8.34 0.75 -2.77
CA ARG A 82 7.50 0.82 -3.97
C ARG A 82 8.22 0.17 -5.13
N ARG A 83 7.55 -0.78 -5.79
CA ARG A 83 8.06 -1.48 -6.96
C ARG A 83 7.22 -1.15 -8.18
N PHE A 84 7.88 -0.83 -9.27
CA PHE A 84 7.21 -0.56 -10.56
C PHE A 84 7.70 -1.55 -11.59
N GLU A 85 6.78 -2.22 -12.26
CA GLU A 85 7.09 -3.14 -13.35
C GLU A 85 7.01 -2.41 -14.69
N ILE A 86 8.07 -2.54 -15.48
CA ILE A 86 8.23 -1.86 -16.76
C ILE A 86 8.35 -2.92 -17.85
N ASN A 87 7.52 -2.83 -18.89
CA ASN A 87 7.56 -3.80 -19.99
C ASN A 87 8.70 -3.51 -20.98
N SER A 88 8.83 -4.35 -22.02
CA SER A 88 9.86 -4.21 -23.04
C SER A 88 9.75 -2.93 -23.87
N GLN A 89 8.60 -2.27 -23.85
CA GLN A 89 8.35 -0.99 -24.53
C GLN A 89 8.64 0.22 -23.63
N SER A 90 9.22 -0.01 -22.45
CA SER A 90 9.50 1.03 -21.45
C SER A 90 8.26 1.73 -20.90
N ILE A 91 7.17 0.98 -20.75
CA ILE A 91 5.90 1.45 -20.19
C ILE A 91 5.65 0.79 -18.84
N VAL A 92 5.17 1.58 -17.88
CA VAL A 92 4.77 1.09 -16.55
C VAL A 92 3.49 0.26 -16.68
N VAL A 93 3.56 -1.02 -16.31
CA VAL A 93 2.44 -1.95 -16.42
C VAL A 93 1.88 -2.39 -15.07
N GLY A 94 2.60 -2.13 -13.99
CA GLY A 94 2.14 -2.50 -12.65
C GLY A 94 2.97 -1.86 -11.55
N PHE A 95 2.45 -1.93 -10.34
CA PHE A 95 3.17 -1.48 -9.15
C PHE A 95 2.75 -2.28 -7.93
N VAL A 96 3.63 -2.33 -6.93
CA VAL A 96 3.35 -2.88 -5.60
C VAL A 96 3.91 -1.89 -4.56
N SER A 97 3.17 -1.66 -3.49
CA SER A 97 3.56 -0.74 -2.41
C SER A 97 3.45 -1.47 -1.07
N ASN A 98 4.52 -1.48 -0.31
CA ASN A 98 4.61 -2.15 1.00
C ASN A 98 5.07 -1.16 2.06
N GLY A 99 4.30 -1.04 3.16
CA GLY A 99 4.63 -0.17 4.28
C GLY A 99 4.49 1.32 4.01
N CYS A 100 3.84 1.71 2.93
CA CYS A 100 3.70 3.11 2.53
C CYS A 100 2.40 3.74 3.05
N PHE A 101 2.50 4.97 3.53
CA PHE A 101 1.35 5.73 4.02
C PHE A 101 1.60 7.24 3.98
#